data_32b1ffc5f940d7d7c093a2ff713241e9
#
_entry.id   32b1ffc5f940d7d7c093a2ff713241e9
#
_cell.length_a   1.000
_cell.length_b   1.000
_cell.length_c   1.000
_cell.angle_alpha   90.00
_cell.angle_beta   90.00
_cell.angle_gamma   90.00
#
_symmetry.space_group_name_H-M   'P 1'
#
loop_
_entity.id
_entity.type
_entity.pdbx_description
1 polymer ?
#
loop_
_entity_poly.entity_id
_entity_poly.type
_entity_poly.pdbx_seq_one_letter_code
_entity_poly.pdbx_strand_id
1 'polypeptide(L)'
;MGVMAPKQLRSVRARRAAVVAACVALVCAGTVAASAASARAHAAHLAHATADSSWTVYHGNALSTGVSTALSSISLARRAWTSPALSGQVYGEPLVFGADVYVATENDVVYALSAKTGRVVWSRHLASAVPNSKLPCGDIGPVVGITGTPVIDPSRSEIFVVADELVGGGPEHYLVGLSTTNGRVELRVHVDPPGSTPDALLQRTGLNLDHGSVVFAMGGNYGDCAAYQGRVVSVGETGSPRRIFTVDARAGDSQGAIWMGGAAPVVDASGNVWVTTGNGSVSSSGQPYDDSDGILELSSTLRLKQYFAPTNWTTNNGEDLDMTVAPILLSDGQAILAGKSRIAYLLRTSHLGGIGNGETNLGGLCDQDIDGGAAFEGSTVYLPCLSGPVALQVGTSPPSLHMVWSSGIGGGPPLLVADRVWTIGQNGVVYGLNPASGQVVQQANVGQMANHFPTPSVGDGLFLVPTATGVVAFHGTAS
;
A
#
# COMPACT_ATOMS: atom_id res chain seq x y z
N MET A 1 40.49 -80.50 33.79
CA MET A 1 41.48 -79.56 33.39
C MET A 1 41.31 -79.33 31.88
N GLY A 2 41.17 -78.23 31.37
CA GLY A 2 41.02 -77.94 29.93
C GLY A 2 39.73 -77.19 29.61
N VAL A 3 39.84 -75.91 29.65
CA VAL A 3 38.78 -74.93 29.35
C VAL A 3 38.54 -74.89 27.83
N MET A 4 37.35 -75.19 27.37
CA MET A 4 36.92 -74.93 25.98
C MET A 4 36.20 -73.58 25.93
N ALA A 5 36.75 -72.70 25.17
CA ALA A 5 36.16 -71.34 24.90
C ALA A 5 35.00 -71.38 23.85
N PRO A 6 34.00 -70.54 23.96
CA PRO A 6 32.86 -70.59 23.08
C PRO A 6 33.12 -69.68 21.80
N LYS A 7 33.22 -70.32 20.68
CA LYS A 7 33.30 -69.65 19.35
C LYS A 7 32.06 -69.93 18.52
N GLN A 8 30.88 -69.43 18.88
CA GLN A 8 29.75 -69.52 17.94
C GLN A 8 28.62 -68.47 18.13
N LEU A 9 28.87 -67.34 18.80
CA LEU A 9 27.82 -66.36 19.00
C LEU A 9 28.03 -65.02 18.28
N ARG A 10 29.07 -64.88 17.44
CA ARG A 10 29.35 -63.59 16.74
C ARG A 10 28.70 -63.42 15.35
N SER A 11 28.23 -64.46 14.68
CA SER A 11 27.75 -64.39 13.27
C SER A 11 26.26 -64.03 13.13
N VAL A 12 25.45 -64.26 14.14
CA VAL A 12 23.99 -63.99 14.07
C VAL A 12 23.65 -62.54 14.40
N ARG A 13 24.43 -61.86 15.29
CA ARG A 13 24.21 -60.44 15.61
C ARG A 13 24.64 -59.49 14.50
N ALA A 14 25.66 -59.84 13.73
CA ALA A 14 26.12 -58.98 12.59
C ALA A 14 25.11 -58.94 11.43
N ARG A 15 24.38 -60.04 11.16
CA ARG A 15 23.37 -60.07 10.08
C ARG A 15 22.08 -59.32 10.42
N ARG A 16 21.68 -59.26 11.72
CA ARG A 16 20.51 -58.46 12.13
C ARG A 16 20.79 -56.98 12.18
N ALA A 17 21.99 -56.54 12.51
CA ALA A 17 22.37 -55.12 12.46
C ALA A 17 22.45 -54.57 11.05
N ALA A 18 22.90 -55.36 10.07
CA ALA A 18 22.96 -54.93 8.67
C ALA A 18 21.57 -54.74 8.01
N VAL A 19 20.57 -55.60 8.38
CA VAL A 19 19.21 -55.48 7.83
C VAL A 19 18.46 -54.27 8.44
N VAL A 20 18.68 -54.00 9.74
CA VAL A 20 18.05 -52.82 10.38
C VAL A 20 18.68 -51.51 9.87
N ALA A 21 19.98 -51.47 9.61
CA ALA A 21 20.65 -50.31 9.06
C ALA A 21 20.21 -50.03 7.59
N ALA A 22 19.97 -51.05 6.78
CA ALA A 22 19.48 -50.91 5.41
C ALA A 22 18.02 -50.41 5.36
N CYS A 23 17.14 -50.86 6.26
CA CYS A 23 15.75 -50.38 6.34
C CYS A 23 15.66 -48.95 6.85
N VAL A 24 16.48 -48.53 7.80
CA VAL A 24 16.52 -47.15 8.30
C VAL A 24 17.08 -46.22 7.23
N ALA A 25 18.10 -46.63 6.48
CA ALA A 25 18.64 -45.82 5.37
C ALA A 25 17.65 -45.63 4.20
N LEU A 26 16.84 -46.67 3.88
CA LEU A 26 15.81 -46.56 2.83
C LEU A 26 14.64 -45.66 3.26
N VAL A 27 14.21 -45.71 4.53
CA VAL A 27 13.13 -44.85 5.05
C VAL A 27 13.60 -43.41 5.15
N CYS A 28 14.83 -43.14 5.61
CA CYS A 28 15.39 -41.77 5.61
C CYS A 28 15.64 -41.23 4.23
N ALA A 29 16.07 -42.03 3.26
CA ALA A 29 16.26 -41.59 1.86
C ALA A 29 14.92 -41.30 1.18
N GLY A 30 13.87 -42.06 1.47
CA GLY A 30 12.53 -41.84 0.95
C GLY A 30 11.88 -40.54 1.49
N THR A 31 12.07 -40.21 2.76
CA THR A 31 11.54 -39.00 3.38
C THR A 31 12.30 -37.75 2.95
N VAL A 32 13.61 -37.83 2.75
CA VAL A 32 14.41 -36.70 2.23
C VAL A 32 14.11 -36.44 0.74
N ALA A 33 13.88 -37.49 -0.06
CA ALA A 33 13.51 -37.34 -1.46
C ALA A 33 12.08 -36.78 -1.63
N ALA A 34 11.14 -37.19 -0.78
CA ALA A 34 9.76 -36.65 -0.80
C ALA A 34 9.70 -35.20 -0.35
N SER A 35 10.48 -34.82 0.68
CA SER A 35 10.56 -33.40 1.11
C SER A 35 11.28 -32.52 0.10
N ALA A 36 12.32 -33.02 -0.58
CA ALA A 36 13.02 -32.31 -1.65
C ALA A 36 12.17 -32.17 -2.92
N ALA A 37 11.34 -33.15 -3.25
CA ALA A 37 10.41 -33.09 -4.36
C ALA A 37 9.26 -32.11 -4.08
N SER A 38 8.74 -32.09 -2.86
CA SER A 38 7.72 -31.12 -2.41
C SER A 38 8.28 -29.70 -2.37
N ALA A 39 9.51 -29.51 -1.87
CA ALA A 39 10.18 -28.21 -1.88
C ALA A 39 10.51 -27.73 -3.30
N ARG A 40 10.90 -28.63 -4.22
CA ARG A 40 11.11 -28.29 -5.63
C ARG A 40 9.82 -27.99 -6.38
N ALA A 41 8.73 -28.71 -6.09
CA ALA A 41 7.41 -28.40 -6.64
C ALA A 41 6.88 -27.07 -6.13
N HIS A 42 7.09 -26.76 -4.84
CA HIS A 42 6.74 -25.47 -4.26
C HIS A 42 7.61 -24.33 -4.83
N ALA A 43 8.92 -24.52 -4.94
CA ALA A 43 9.83 -23.56 -5.57
C ALA A 43 9.54 -23.38 -7.07
N ALA A 44 9.13 -24.44 -7.78
CA ALA A 44 8.73 -24.33 -9.19
C ALA A 44 7.38 -23.62 -9.36
N HIS A 45 6.46 -23.72 -8.38
CA HIS A 45 5.20 -22.96 -8.38
C HIS A 45 5.43 -21.49 -8.08
N LEU A 46 6.41 -21.17 -7.22
CA LEU A 46 6.83 -19.78 -6.93
C LEU A 46 7.71 -19.19 -8.06
N ALA A 47 8.45 -20.02 -8.80
CA ALA A 47 9.30 -19.56 -9.91
C ALA A 47 8.52 -19.18 -11.20
N HIS A 48 7.19 -19.32 -11.23
CA HIS A 48 6.35 -18.85 -12.33
C HIS A 48 5.75 -17.45 -12.11
N ALA A 49 5.91 -16.87 -10.92
CA ALA A 49 5.70 -15.43 -10.73
C ALA A 49 7.04 -14.74 -11.02
N THR A 50 7.30 -14.37 -12.25
CA THR A 50 8.39 -13.42 -12.55
C THR A 50 8.08 -12.14 -11.78
N ALA A 51 9.07 -11.49 -11.17
CA ALA A 51 8.90 -10.26 -10.41
C ALA A 51 8.11 -9.19 -11.19
N ASP A 52 8.17 -9.23 -12.52
CA ASP A 52 7.48 -8.34 -13.45
C ASP A 52 5.97 -8.64 -13.60
N SER A 53 5.44 -9.75 -13.10
CA SER A 53 4.02 -10.12 -13.22
C SER A 53 3.20 -9.86 -11.97
N SER A 54 3.83 -9.48 -10.86
CA SER A 54 3.20 -9.26 -9.57
C SER A 54 3.07 -7.77 -9.23
N TRP A 55 2.01 -7.42 -8.47
CA TRP A 55 1.75 -6.09 -7.97
C TRP A 55 1.28 -6.21 -6.53
N THR A 56 2.21 -6.22 -5.58
CA THR A 56 1.99 -6.72 -4.22
C THR A 56 1.82 -5.63 -3.17
N VAL A 57 1.98 -4.36 -3.56
CA VAL A 57 1.88 -3.19 -2.71
C VAL A 57 1.35 -2.01 -3.52
N TYR A 58 0.79 -1.02 -2.86
CA TYR A 58 0.30 0.20 -3.48
C TYR A 58 1.33 0.79 -4.44
N HIS A 59 0.92 1.12 -5.68
CA HIS A 59 1.78 1.65 -6.75
C HIS A 59 3.00 0.77 -7.09
N GLY A 60 2.91 -0.55 -6.81
CA GLY A 60 3.78 -1.60 -7.34
C GLY A 60 5.09 -1.84 -6.61
N ASN A 61 5.56 -0.92 -5.76
CA ASN A 61 6.79 -1.09 -5.00
C ASN A 61 6.83 -0.24 -3.71
N ALA A 62 7.81 -0.50 -2.86
CA ALA A 62 7.93 0.16 -1.56
C ALA A 62 8.12 1.69 -1.63
N LEU A 63 8.59 2.23 -2.76
CA LEU A 63 8.69 3.66 -3.03
C LEU A 63 7.41 4.25 -3.63
N SER A 64 6.40 3.43 -3.92
CA SER A 64 5.14 3.83 -4.56
C SER A 64 5.37 4.60 -5.88
N THR A 65 6.27 4.10 -6.74
CA THR A 65 6.64 4.83 -7.97
C THR A 65 5.53 4.87 -9.03
N GLY A 66 4.55 3.97 -8.96
CA GLY A 66 3.45 3.90 -9.94
C GLY A 66 3.91 3.56 -11.37
N VAL A 67 5.05 2.90 -11.52
CA VAL A 67 5.64 2.56 -12.83
C VAL A 67 5.74 1.05 -12.99
N SER A 68 5.38 0.55 -14.17
CA SER A 68 5.59 -0.84 -14.53
C SER A 68 6.02 -0.99 -15.98
N THR A 69 7.00 -1.85 -16.19
CA THR A 69 7.47 -2.29 -17.51
C THR A 69 6.92 -3.67 -17.90
N ALA A 70 6.09 -4.28 -17.06
CA ALA A 70 5.53 -5.62 -17.30
C ALA A 70 4.66 -5.72 -18.57
N LEU A 71 4.08 -4.59 -18.99
CA LEU A 71 3.23 -4.52 -20.19
C LEU A 71 3.83 -3.56 -21.21
N SER A 72 3.92 -4.01 -22.48
CA SER A 72 4.31 -3.19 -23.62
C SER A 72 3.13 -2.49 -24.28
N SER A 73 1.90 -2.94 -24.06
CA SER A 73 0.68 -2.26 -24.51
C SER A 73 -0.52 -2.63 -23.64
N ILE A 74 -1.50 -1.71 -23.58
CA ILE A 74 -2.82 -1.92 -22.96
C ILE A 74 -3.88 -1.49 -23.97
N SER A 75 -4.94 -2.29 -24.11
CA SER A 75 -6.06 -1.98 -25.00
C SER A 75 -7.38 -1.92 -24.21
N LEU A 76 -7.93 -0.73 -24.02
CA LEU A 76 -9.22 -0.54 -23.36
C LEU A 76 -10.41 -1.04 -24.20
N ALA A 77 -10.21 -1.32 -25.48
CA ALA A 77 -11.20 -1.99 -26.32
C ALA A 77 -11.31 -3.50 -26.05
N ARG A 78 -10.33 -4.09 -25.34
CA ARG A 78 -10.25 -5.52 -25.06
C ARG A 78 -10.40 -5.79 -23.57
N ARG A 79 -11.65 -5.72 -23.09
CA ARG A 79 -11.97 -6.14 -21.71
C ARG A 79 -11.69 -7.64 -21.57
N ALA A 80 -10.87 -8.01 -20.58
CA ALA A 80 -10.58 -9.42 -20.26
C ALA A 80 -11.76 -10.03 -19.52
N TRP A 81 -12.19 -9.35 -18.45
CA TRP A 81 -13.31 -9.74 -17.62
C TRP A 81 -13.81 -8.58 -16.76
N THR A 82 -14.98 -8.78 -16.16
CA THR A 82 -15.51 -7.98 -15.05
C THR A 82 -15.82 -8.97 -13.93
N SER A 83 -15.40 -8.68 -12.71
CA SER A 83 -15.69 -9.52 -11.55
C SER A 83 -17.20 -9.56 -11.28
N PRO A 84 -17.69 -10.57 -10.56
CA PRO A 84 -18.99 -10.45 -9.89
C PRO A 84 -19.02 -9.22 -8.98
N ALA A 85 -20.22 -8.74 -8.64
CA ALA A 85 -20.36 -7.75 -7.58
C ALA A 85 -19.86 -8.35 -6.26
N LEU A 86 -18.94 -7.65 -5.60
CA LEU A 86 -18.38 -8.02 -4.30
C LEU A 86 -19.26 -7.46 -3.18
N SER A 87 -19.21 -8.07 -2.01
CA SER A 87 -19.88 -7.55 -0.83
C SER A 87 -19.10 -6.38 -0.25
N GLY A 88 -19.62 -5.17 -0.35
CA GLY A 88 -18.98 -3.93 0.10
C GLY A 88 -18.31 -3.14 -1.02
N GLN A 89 -17.98 -1.90 -0.71
CA GLN A 89 -17.29 -1.00 -1.63
C GLN A 89 -15.78 -1.33 -1.68
N VAL A 90 -15.17 -1.09 -2.84
CA VAL A 90 -13.72 -1.28 -3.07
C VAL A 90 -13.04 0.08 -3.06
N TYR A 91 -12.33 0.38 -2.00
CA TYR A 91 -11.55 1.62 -1.85
C TYR A 91 -10.08 1.42 -2.19
N GLY A 92 -9.52 0.29 -1.80
CA GLY A 92 -8.12 -0.04 -2.02
C GLY A 92 -7.80 -0.41 -3.48
N GLU A 93 -6.52 -0.31 -3.82
CA GLU A 93 -5.97 -0.75 -5.10
C GLU A 93 -6.00 -2.28 -5.20
N PRO A 94 -6.45 -2.89 -6.32
CA PRO A 94 -6.35 -4.33 -6.54
C PRO A 94 -4.89 -4.79 -6.60
N LEU A 95 -4.52 -5.84 -5.88
CA LEU A 95 -3.16 -6.40 -5.91
C LEU A 95 -3.12 -7.66 -6.76
N VAL A 96 -1.94 -8.00 -7.31
CA VAL A 96 -1.73 -9.19 -8.12
C VAL A 96 -0.57 -10.01 -7.57
N PHE A 97 -0.83 -11.28 -7.29
CA PHE A 97 0.21 -12.23 -6.90
C PHE A 97 -0.11 -13.64 -7.38
N GLY A 98 0.83 -14.26 -8.08
CA GLY A 98 0.60 -15.54 -8.74
C GLY A 98 -0.47 -15.44 -9.83
N ALA A 99 -1.48 -16.30 -9.78
CA ALA A 99 -2.59 -16.33 -10.73
C ALA A 99 -3.86 -15.64 -10.21
N ASP A 100 -3.76 -14.86 -9.14
CA ASP A 100 -4.91 -14.28 -8.46
C ASP A 100 -4.78 -12.75 -8.29
N VAL A 101 -5.95 -12.09 -8.30
CA VAL A 101 -6.14 -10.67 -7.99
C VAL A 101 -6.79 -10.57 -6.62
N TYR A 102 -6.20 -9.79 -5.73
CA TYR A 102 -6.67 -9.63 -4.36
C TYR A 102 -7.34 -8.28 -4.17
N VAL A 103 -8.51 -8.30 -3.54
CA VAL A 103 -9.34 -7.11 -3.33
C VAL A 103 -9.91 -7.17 -1.91
N ALA A 104 -9.88 -6.04 -1.22
CA ALA A 104 -10.53 -5.87 0.07
C ALA A 104 -11.70 -4.88 -0.04
N THR A 105 -12.67 -5.00 0.86
CA THR A 105 -13.91 -4.21 0.81
C THR A 105 -14.28 -3.64 2.17
N GLU A 106 -15.11 -2.58 2.15
CA GLU A 106 -15.65 -1.94 3.35
C GLU A 106 -16.60 -2.84 4.17
N ASN A 107 -16.96 -4.01 3.68
CA ASN A 107 -17.69 -5.02 4.48
C ASN A 107 -16.75 -6.01 5.20
N ASP A 108 -15.48 -5.67 5.41
CA ASP A 108 -14.45 -6.54 6.01
C ASP A 108 -14.30 -7.88 5.28
N VAL A 109 -14.40 -7.88 3.96
CA VAL A 109 -14.19 -9.08 3.16
C VAL A 109 -12.96 -8.94 2.29
N VAL A 110 -12.06 -9.92 2.38
CA VAL A 110 -10.93 -10.08 1.47
C VAL A 110 -11.28 -11.14 0.44
N TYR A 111 -11.02 -10.85 -0.83
CA TYR A 111 -11.26 -11.73 -1.97
C TYR A 111 -9.96 -12.07 -2.69
N ALA A 112 -9.82 -13.30 -3.15
CA ALA A 112 -8.97 -13.67 -4.27
C ALA A 112 -9.85 -13.95 -5.49
N LEU A 113 -9.56 -13.29 -6.59
CA LEU A 113 -10.22 -13.46 -7.87
C LEU A 113 -9.21 -14.10 -8.83
N SER A 114 -9.64 -15.08 -9.62
CA SER A 114 -8.78 -15.64 -10.67
C SER A 114 -8.39 -14.56 -11.68
N ALA A 115 -7.09 -14.30 -11.86
CA ALA A 115 -6.59 -13.35 -12.86
C ALA A 115 -7.05 -13.72 -14.28
N LYS A 116 -7.24 -15.01 -14.57
CA LYS A 116 -7.73 -15.49 -15.87
C LYS A 116 -9.19 -15.16 -16.15
N THR A 117 -10.06 -15.17 -15.12
CA THR A 117 -11.53 -15.15 -15.33
C THR A 117 -12.29 -14.11 -14.51
N GLY A 118 -11.66 -13.46 -13.54
CA GLY A 118 -12.30 -12.54 -12.59
C GLY A 118 -13.25 -13.21 -11.60
N ARG A 119 -13.37 -14.55 -11.62
CA ARG A 119 -14.23 -15.28 -10.69
C ARG A 119 -13.59 -15.40 -9.32
N VAL A 120 -14.42 -15.39 -8.26
CA VAL A 120 -13.95 -15.60 -6.90
C VAL A 120 -13.35 -16.99 -6.75
N VAL A 121 -12.09 -17.06 -6.34
CA VAL A 121 -11.35 -18.27 -5.95
C VAL A 121 -11.64 -18.59 -4.49
N TRP A 122 -11.46 -17.60 -3.64
CA TRP A 122 -11.89 -17.64 -2.24
C TRP A 122 -12.29 -16.24 -1.76
N SER A 123 -13.05 -16.21 -0.68
CA SER A 123 -13.35 -15.00 0.07
C SER A 123 -13.31 -15.26 1.56
N ARG A 124 -12.92 -14.24 2.33
CA ARG A 124 -12.87 -14.29 3.78
C ARG A 124 -13.53 -13.05 4.37
N HIS A 125 -14.66 -13.24 5.04
CA HIS A 125 -15.26 -12.23 5.91
C HIS A 125 -14.55 -12.29 7.27
N LEU A 126 -14.01 -11.16 7.73
CA LEU A 126 -13.19 -11.09 8.94
C LEU A 126 -14.05 -10.84 10.17
N ALA A 127 -14.89 -9.81 10.12
CA ALA A 127 -15.75 -9.40 11.20
C ALA A 127 -16.93 -8.55 10.65
N SER A 128 -17.77 -8.05 11.53
CA SER A 128 -18.78 -7.04 11.17
C SER A 128 -18.10 -5.69 11.04
N ALA A 129 -18.16 -5.08 9.88
CA ALA A 129 -17.67 -3.72 9.65
C ALA A 129 -18.46 -2.68 10.47
N VAL A 130 -17.90 -1.53 10.72
CA VAL A 130 -18.48 -0.48 11.57
C VAL A 130 -19.54 0.29 10.79
N PRO A 131 -20.81 0.32 11.24
CA PRO A 131 -21.80 1.20 10.63
C PRO A 131 -21.38 2.67 10.74
N ASN A 132 -21.45 3.42 9.63
CA ASN A 132 -21.13 4.85 9.61
C ASN A 132 -21.87 5.64 10.72
N SER A 133 -23.10 5.24 11.05
CA SER A 133 -23.89 5.84 12.13
C SER A 133 -23.29 5.68 13.54
N LYS A 134 -22.24 4.89 13.70
CA LYS A 134 -21.48 4.72 14.96
C LYS A 134 -20.26 5.62 15.03
N LEU A 135 -19.87 6.22 13.94
CA LEU A 135 -18.76 7.17 13.87
C LEU A 135 -19.25 8.59 14.09
N PRO A 136 -18.44 9.47 14.68
CA PRO A 136 -18.82 10.86 14.93
C PRO A 136 -19.04 11.65 13.65
N CYS A 137 -18.34 11.31 12.56
CA CYS A 137 -18.50 11.80 11.19
C CYS A 137 -17.83 10.84 10.20
N GLY A 138 -17.77 11.21 8.92
CA GLY A 138 -17.16 10.43 7.85
C GLY A 138 -18.03 10.43 6.60
N ASP A 139 -17.43 10.15 5.46
CA ASP A 139 -18.09 10.07 4.14
C ASP A 139 -18.12 8.65 3.57
N ILE A 140 -17.45 7.70 4.23
CA ILE A 140 -17.51 6.28 3.86
C ILE A 140 -18.79 5.66 4.42
N GLY A 141 -19.57 5.00 3.59
CA GLY A 141 -20.83 4.42 4.04
C GLY A 141 -21.41 3.41 3.05
N PRO A 142 -22.33 2.55 3.51
CA PRO A 142 -23.02 2.55 4.82
C PRO A 142 -22.20 2.02 6.00
N VAL A 143 -21.05 1.39 5.74
CA VAL A 143 -20.12 0.86 6.75
C VAL A 143 -18.68 1.22 6.41
N VAL A 144 -17.82 1.22 7.41
CA VAL A 144 -16.37 1.34 7.30
C VAL A 144 -15.75 0.00 7.72
N GLY A 145 -14.85 -0.50 6.91
CA GLY A 145 -14.17 -1.77 7.14
C GLY A 145 -12.72 -1.73 6.66
N ILE A 146 -12.36 -2.46 5.59
CA ILE A 146 -11.02 -2.42 5.03
C ILE A 146 -10.95 -1.33 3.97
N THR A 147 -10.50 -0.14 4.35
CA THR A 147 -10.40 1.03 3.47
C THR A 147 -9.04 1.13 2.77
N GLY A 148 -7.95 0.83 3.49
CA GLY A 148 -6.58 0.91 2.96
C GLY A 148 -6.26 -0.21 1.97
N THR A 149 -5.39 0.08 1.00
CA THR A 149 -4.84 -0.94 0.10
C THR A 149 -4.05 -1.99 0.89
N PRO A 150 -4.33 -3.29 0.72
CA PRO A 150 -3.56 -4.36 1.35
C PRO A 150 -2.07 -4.35 0.95
N VAL A 151 -1.26 -5.20 1.60
CA VAL A 151 0.08 -5.54 1.14
C VAL A 151 0.26 -7.06 1.15
N ILE A 152 1.01 -7.59 0.18
CA ILE A 152 1.33 -9.01 0.12
C ILE A 152 2.83 -9.18 0.35
N ASP A 153 3.19 -10.07 1.28
CA ASP A 153 4.55 -10.61 1.35
C ASP A 153 4.64 -11.90 0.52
N PRO A 154 5.29 -11.86 -0.65
CA PRO A 154 5.47 -13.04 -1.50
C PRO A 154 6.25 -14.16 -0.82
N SER A 155 7.20 -13.83 0.05
CA SER A 155 8.05 -14.82 0.72
C SER A 155 7.27 -15.68 1.73
N ARG A 156 6.20 -15.12 2.29
CA ARG A 156 5.29 -15.76 3.24
C ARG A 156 4.04 -16.30 2.58
N SER A 157 3.74 -15.87 1.34
CA SER A 157 2.45 -16.09 0.69
C SER A 157 1.30 -15.61 1.58
N GLU A 158 1.44 -14.42 2.15
CA GLU A 158 0.52 -13.83 3.11
C GLU A 158 0.12 -12.42 2.66
N ILE A 159 -1.18 -12.11 2.74
CA ILE A 159 -1.75 -10.78 2.50
C ILE A 159 -2.16 -10.16 3.82
N PHE A 160 -1.78 -8.91 4.04
CA PHE A 160 -2.11 -8.14 5.24
C PHE A 160 -3.10 -7.03 4.92
N VAL A 161 -4.08 -6.88 5.79
CA VAL A 161 -5.09 -5.81 5.77
C VAL A 161 -5.24 -5.21 7.16
N VAL A 162 -5.71 -3.97 7.25
CA VAL A 162 -6.26 -3.43 8.49
C VAL A 162 -7.77 -3.35 8.34
N ALA A 163 -8.49 -3.98 9.25
CA ALA A 163 -9.94 -4.01 9.29
C ALA A 163 -10.47 -3.14 10.44
N ASP A 164 -11.49 -2.33 10.15
CA ASP A 164 -12.20 -1.53 11.15
C ASP A 164 -13.46 -2.29 11.56
N GLU A 165 -13.39 -2.97 12.70
CA GLU A 165 -14.35 -3.97 13.13
C GLU A 165 -15.26 -3.45 14.24
N LEU A 166 -16.53 -3.82 14.19
CA LEU A 166 -17.50 -3.51 15.25
C LEU A 166 -17.34 -4.49 16.42
N VAL A 167 -16.68 -4.07 17.48
CA VAL A 167 -16.44 -4.87 18.69
C VAL A 167 -17.08 -4.22 19.91
N GLY A 168 -17.88 -4.94 20.67
CA GLY A 168 -18.52 -4.39 21.88
C GLY A 168 -19.46 -3.22 21.64
N GLY A 169 -19.81 -2.92 20.38
CA GLY A 169 -20.70 -1.82 19.98
C GLY A 169 -19.96 -0.54 19.54
N GLY A 170 -18.63 -0.53 19.51
CA GLY A 170 -17.74 0.50 18.97
C GLY A 170 -16.72 -0.05 17.97
N PRO A 171 -15.99 0.82 17.26
CA PRO A 171 -14.94 0.40 16.34
C PRO A 171 -13.68 -0.05 17.10
N GLU A 172 -12.99 -1.03 16.54
CA GLU A 172 -11.62 -1.44 16.88
C GLU A 172 -10.88 -1.80 15.60
N HIS A 173 -9.60 -1.42 15.48
CA HIS A 173 -8.79 -1.71 14.30
C HIS A 173 -7.91 -2.94 14.53
N TYR A 174 -7.91 -3.85 13.54
CA TYR A 174 -7.11 -5.07 13.57
C TYR A 174 -6.26 -5.22 12.32
N LEU A 175 -4.94 -5.42 12.51
CA LEU A 175 -4.10 -5.96 11.46
C LEU A 175 -4.36 -7.46 11.35
N VAL A 176 -4.77 -7.90 10.15
CA VAL A 176 -5.06 -9.31 9.88
C VAL A 176 -4.18 -9.79 8.72
N GLY A 177 -3.44 -10.88 8.95
CA GLY A 177 -2.67 -11.59 7.93
C GLY A 177 -3.45 -12.83 7.48
N LEU A 178 -3.55 -13.03 6.17
CA LEU A 178 -4.26 -14.17 5.57
C LEU A 178 -3.38 -14.87 4.55
N SER A 179 -3.44 -16.21 4.53
CA SER A 179 -2.84 -16.99 3.46
C SER A 179 -3.40 -16.60 2.11
N THR A 180 -2.55 -16.23 1.16
CA THR A 180 -2.95 -15.92 -0.22
C THR A 180 -3.59 -17.13 -0.92
N THR A 181 -3.23 -18.35 -0.53
CA THR A 181 -3.70 -19.58 -1.17
C THR A 181 -5.19 -19.88 -0.88
N ASN A 182 -5.68 -19.58 0.33
CA ASN A 182 -7.01 -20.05 0.76
C ASN A 182 -7.75 -19.08 1.71
N GLY A 183 -7.20 -17.89 1.97
CA GLY A 183 -7.79 -16.90 2.86
C GLY A 183 -7.87 -17.31 4.33
N ARG A 184 -7.08 -18.32 4.79
CA ARG A 184 -7.01 -18.67 6.20
C ARG A 184 -6.33 -17.55 6.96
N VAL A 185 -6.94 -17.10 8.06
CA VAL A 185 -6.32 -16.11 8.96
C VAL A 185 -5.13 -16.76 9.67
N GLU A 186 -3.95 -16.17 9.48
CA GLU A 186 -2.67 -16.60 10.06
C GLU A 186 -2.27 -15.69 11.22
N LEU A 187 -2.63 -14.38 11.11
CA LEU A 187 -2.34 -13.36 12.10
C LEU A 187 -3.57 -12.52 12.37
N ARG A 188 -3.78 -12.10 13.62
CA ARG A 188 -4.74 -11.07 14.01
C ARG A 188 -4.21 -10.31 15.22
N VAL A 189 -4.00 -9.01 15.08
CA VAL A 189 -3.43 -8.13 16.11
C VAL A 189 -4.26 -6.87 16.23
N HIS A 190 -4.73 -6.55 17.43
CA HIS A 190 -5.37 -5.28 17.73
C HIS A 190 -4.32 -4.16 17.61
N VAL A 191 -4.61 -3.11 16.83
CA VAL A 191 -3.61 -2.08 16.47
C VAL A 191 -3.94 -0.69 16.95
N ASP A 192 -5.08 -0.48 17.58
CA ASP A 192 -5.40 0.82 18.17
C ASP A 192 -4.29 1.29 19.11
N PRO A 193 -3.80 2.52 18.96
CA PRO A 193 -2.80 3.07 19.84
C PRO A 193 -3.34 3.21 21.28
N PRO A 194 -2.54 2.95 22.30
CA PRO A 194 -2.95 3.15 23.68
C PRO A 194 -3.44 4.58 23.92
N GLY A 195 -4.64 4.72 24.49
CA GLY A 195 -5.25 6.02 24.79
C GLY A 195 -5.86 6.75 23.59
N SER A 196 -5.94 6.10 22.43
CA SER A 196 -6.69 6.62 21.28
C SER A 196 -8.20 6.49 21.49
N THR A 197 -8.94 7.23 20.68
CA THR A 197 -10.39 7.14 20.55
C THR A 197 -10.69 6.48 19.21
N PRO A 198 -10.89 5.15 19.14
CA PRO A 198 -10.96 4.43 17.86
C PRO A 198 -12.06 4.92 16.92
N ASP A 199 -13.19 5.39 17.45
CA ASP A 199 -14.30 5.97 16.66
C ASP A 199 -13.95 7.29 15.97
N ALA A 200 -12.86 7.94 16.38
CA ALA A 200 -12.33 9.14 15.72
C ALA A 200 -11.24 8.83 14.68
N LEU A 201 -10.74 7.58 14.63
CA LEU A 201 -9.65 7.16 13.76
C LEU A 201 -10.17 6.47 12.49
N LEU A 202 -9.43 6.66 11.40
CA LEU A 202 -9.60 5.95 10.13
C LEU A 202 -8.24 5.44 9.64
N GLN A 203 -8.15 4.16 9.32
CA GLN A 203 -7.00 3.60 8.63
C GLN A 203 -7.21 3.75 7.12
N ARG A 204 -6.84 4.91 6.55
CA ARG A 204 -7.07 5.25 5.13
C ARG A 204 -5.90 4.89 4.23
N THR A 205 -4.66 4.92 4.72
CA THR A 205 -3.47 4.67 3.90
C THR A 205 -3.40 3.22 3.42
N GLY A 206 -2.77 2.97 2.29
CA GLY A 206 -2.29 1.64 1.95
C GLY A 206 -1.28 1.13 2.98
N LEU A 207 -1.01 -0.18 2.94
CA LEU A 207 0.00 -0.85 3.75
C LEU A 207 1.29 -1.01 2.95
N ASN A 208 2.45 -1.02 3.62
CA ASN A 208 3.75 -1.33 3.04
C ASN A 208 4.52 -2.31 3.94
N LEU A 209 5.62 -2.86 3.43
CA LEU A 209 6.50 -3.77 4.17
C LEU A 209 7.84 -3.10 4.46
N ASP A 210 8.34 -3.25 5.69
CA ASP A 210 9.68 -2.88 6.12
C ASP A 210 10.32 -4.00 6.93
N HIS A 211 11.28 -4.71 6.34
CA HIS A 211 12.12 -5.71 7.01
C HIS A 211 11.33 -6.69 7.93
N GLY A 212 10.26 -7.31 7.40
CA GLY A 212 9.43 -8.26 8.14
C GLY A 212 8.43 -7.59 9.08
N SER A 213 8.08 -6.35 8.82
CA SER A 213 7.01 -5.62 9.50
C SER A 213 6.06 -4.99 8.48
N VAL A 214 4.78 -4.98 8.80
CA VAL A 214 3.75 -4.24 8.08
C VAL A 214 3.70 -2.82 8.62
N VAL A 215 3.77 -1.82 7.73
CA VAL A 215 3.73 -0.39 8.06
C VAL A 215 2.50 0.24 7.43
N PHE A 216 1.76 1.02 8.20
CA PHE A 216 0.59 1.78 7.76
C PHE A 216 0.43 3.04 8.61
N ALA A 217 -0.50 3.91 8.22
CA ALA A 217 -0.78 5.11 9.00
C ALA A 217 -2.29 5.32 9.18
N MET A 218 -2.63 6.12 10.17
CA MET A 218 -4.01 6.44 10.57
C MET A 218 -4.18 7.94 10.68
N GLY A 219 -5.38 8.41 10.36
CA GLY A 219 -5.81 9.78 10.52
C GLY A 219 -7.21 9.85 11.14
N GLY A 220 -7.88 10.99 11.00
CA GLY A 220 -9.27 11.15 11.39
C GLY A 220 -10.27 10.71 10.33
N ASN A 221 -11.52 10.57 10.74
CA ASN A 221 -12.63 10.48 9.81
C ASN A 221 -12.81 11.80 9.06
N TYR A 222 -13.32 11.74 7.83
CA TYR A 222 -13.63 12.95 7.06
C TYR A 222 -14.51 13.91 7.85
N GLY A 223 -14.07 15.17 7.95
CA GLY A 223 -14.75 16.23 8.70
C GLY A 223 -14.13 16.53 10.07
N ASP A 224 -13.12 15.77 10.53
CA ASP A 224 -12.32 16.05 11.75
C ASP A 224 -13.14 16.41 13.00
N CYS A 225 -14.29 15.76 13.14
CA CYS A 225 -15.31 16.13 14.13
C CYS A 225 -15.07 15.61 15.55
N ALA A 226 -13.99 14.88 15.78
CA ALA A 226 -13.60 14.37 17.09
C ALA A 226 -12.08 14.49 17.29
N ALA A 227 -11.65 14.51 18.55
CA ALA A 227 -10.22 14.57 18.88
C ALA A 227 -9.53 13.24 18.56
N TYR A 228 -8.54 13.28 17.67
CA TYR A 228 -7.65 12.19 17.34
C TYR A 228 -6.22 12.72 17.19
N GLN A 229 -5.27 11.82 17.02
CA GLN A 229 -3.90 12.16 16.62
C GLN A 229 -3.48 11.21 15.52
N GLY A 230 -2.86 11.73 14.46
CA GLY A 230 -2.28 10.94 13.39
C GLY A 230 -1.22 9.96 13.91
N ARG A 231 -1.16 8.77 13.34
CA ARG A 231 -0.26 7.70 13.76
C ARG A 231 0.41 7.04 12.56
N VAL A 232 1.70 6.72 12.71
CA VAL A 232 2.35 5.69 11.91
C VAL A 232 2.50 4.46 12.79
N VAL A 233 2.07 3.31 12.31
CA VAL A 233 2.09 2.03 13.02
C VAL A 233 2.94 1.04 12.24
N SER A 234 3.82 0.33 12.93
CA SER A 234 4.61 -0.78 12.40
C SER A 234 4.39 -2.00 13.28
N VAL A 235 3.99 -3.11 12.69
CA VAL A 235 3.74 -4.39 13.37
C VAL A 235 4.53 -5.48 12.67
N GLY A 236 5.35 -6.22 13.42
CA GLY A 236 6.03 -7.39 12.85
C GLY A 236 5.01 -8.39 12.27
N GLU A 237 5.32 -9.00 11.14
CA GLU A 237 4.45 -9.95 10.42
C GLU A 237 4.08 -11.19 11.25
N THR A 238 4.72 -11.39 12.41
CA THR A 238 4.37 -12.39 13.42
C THR A 238 3.62 -11.84 14.62
N GLY A 239 3.16 -10.55 14.53
CA GLY A 239 2.43 -9.86 15.59
C GLY A 239 3.31 -9.01 16.51
N SER A 240 4.64 -9.10 16.41
CA SER A 240 5.57 -8.31 17.22
C SER A 240 6.91 -8.12 16.51
N PRO A 241 7.66 -7.04 16.82
CA PRO A 241 7.30 -5.95 17.73
C PRO A 241 6.21 -5.05 17.15
N ARG A 242 5.52 -4.27 18.00
CA ARG A 242 4.67 -3.15 17.58
C ARG A 242 5.35 -1.83 17.94
N ARG A 243 5.40 -0.91 16.99
CA ARG A 243 5.94 0.44 17.15
C ARG A 243 4.92 1.46 16.67
N ILE A 244 4.90 2.63 17.29
CA ILE A 244 3.97 3.70 16.96
C ILE A 244 4.74 5.02 17.01
N PHE A 245 4.63 5.83 15.97
CA PHE A 245 4.93 7.25 15.96
C PHE A 245 3.60 8.01 16.06
N THR A 246 3.58 9.10 16.82
CA THR A 246 2.41 9.95 17.01
C THR A 246 2.73 11.34 16.49
N VAL A 247 1.94 11.83 15.54
CA VAL A 247 1.88 13.24 15.16
C VAL A 247 1.20 14.00 16.30
N ASP A 248 1.54 15.27 16.52
CA ASP A 248 0.94 16.08 17.59
C ASP A 248 1.05 15.42 18.97
N ALA A 249 2.21 14.88 19.30
CA ALA A 249 2.40 14.12 20.55
C ALA A 249 2.36 14.96 21.84
N ARG A 250 2.18 16.29 21.74
CA ARG A 250 2.09 17.16 22.92
C ARG A 250 0.72 17.06 23.58
N ALA A 251 0.70 17.32 24.90
CA ALA A 251 -0.54 17.33 25.63
C ALA A 251 -1.43 18.52 25.19
N GLY A 252 -2.62 18.20 24.69
CA GLY A 252 -3.60 19.18 24.21
C GLY A 252 -3.60 19.38 22.70
N ASP A 253 -2.59 18.89 21.96
CA ASP A 253 -2.59 18.90 20.50
C ASP A 253 -3.42 17.73 19.97
N SER A 254 -3.98 17.88 18.77
CA SER A 254 -4.84 16.88 18.11
C SER A 254 -4.75 17.03 16.59
N GLN A 255 -5.37 16.09 15.85
CA GLN A 255 -5.36 16.00 14.41
C GLN A 255 -4.00 15.49 13.87
N GLY A 256 -3.37 16.15 12.89
CA GLY A 256 -2.14 15.67 12.27
C GLY A 256 -2.35 14.37 11.48
N ALA A 257 -3.46 14.27 10.76
CA ALA A 257 -3.85 13.08 10.02
C ALA A 257 -2.78 12.63 9.02
N ILE A 258 -2.70 11.33 8.79
CA ILE A 258 -1.90 10.77 7.70
C ILE A 258 -2.85 10.02 6.79
N TRP A 259 -3.34 10.70 5.74
CA TRP A 259 -4.28 10.13 4.78
C TRP A 259 -3.62 9.76 3.45
N MET A 260 -2.74 10.61 2.94
CA MET A 260 -2.02 10.47 1.68
C MET A 260 -2.93 10.04 0.50
N GLY A 261 -4.22 10.45 0.53
CA GLY A 261 -5.22 10.05 -0.48
C GLY A 261 -5.34 8.54 -0.69
N GLY A 262 -5.04 7.73 0.33
CA GLY A 262 -5.03 6.27 0.27
C GLY A 262 -3.72 5.65 -0.17
N ALA A 263 -2.69 6.43 -0.49
CA ALA A 263 -1.36 5.90 -0.75
C ALA A 263 -0.71 5.30 0.51
N ALA A 264 0.24 4.40 0.32
CA ALA A 264 0.97 3.77 1.42
C ALA A 264 2.10 4.65 1.94
N PRO A 265 2.51 4.54 3.23
CA PRO A 265 3.79 5.04 3.68
C PRO A 265 4.91 4.54 2.79
N VAL A 266 5.81 5.42 2.38
CA VAL A 266 6.94 5.07 1.50
C VAL A 266 8.08 4.50 2.34
N VAL A 267 8.67 3.40 1.90
CA VAL A 267 9.81 2.76 2.59
C VAL A 267 11.03 2.80 1.67
N ASP A 268 12.08 3.49 2.10
CA ASP A 268 13.31 3.59 1.33
C ASP A 268 14.23 2.35 1.49
N ALA A 269 15.27 2.26 0.69
CA ALA A 269 16.21 1.13 0.70
C ALA A 269 16.96 0.94 2.04
N SER A 270 16.94 1.94 2.92
CA SER A 270 17.52 1.87 4.26
C SER A 270 16.52 1.47 5.33
N GLY A 271 15.25 1.23 4.95
CA GLY A 271 14.15 0.95 5.86
C GLY A 271 13.64 2.20 6.60
N ASN A 272 13.93 3.42 6.10
CA ASN A 272 13.27 4.59 6.65
C ASN A 272 11.86 4.69 6.09
N VAL A 273 10.93 5.08 6.97
CA VAL A 273 9.52 5.28 6.64
C VAL A 273 9.27 6.77 6.42
N TRP A 274 8.72 7.10 5.27
CA TRP A 274 8.40 8.45 4.86
C TRP A 274 6.89 8.62 4.76
N VAL A 275 6.38 9.70 5.36
CA VAL A 275 4.95 10.06 5.33
C VAL A 275 4.77 11.55 5.12
N THR A 276 3.61 11.94 4.62
CA THR A 276 3.13 13.31 4.66
C THR A 276 2.00 13.41 5.68
N THR A 277 1.93 14.53 6.37
CA THR A 277 0.96 14.78 7.43
C THR A 277 0.03 15.91 7.03
N GLY A 278 -1.23 15.79 7.41
CA GLY A 278 -2.23 16.82 7.24
C GLY A 278 -2.28 17.79 8.42
N ASN A 279 -3.31 18.62 8.40
CA ASN A 279 -3.51 19.68 9.36
C ASN A 279 -3.54 19.18 10.81
N GLY A 280 -2.83 19.91 11.67
CA GLY A 280 -2.87 19.76 13.12
C GLY A 280 -3.76 20.80 13.77
N SER A 281 -3.89 20.71 15.09
CA SER A 281 -4.68 21.67 15.87
C SER A 281 -3.98 23.02 16.11
N VAL A 282 -2.69 23.13 15.82
CA VAL A 282 -1.89 24.35 16.01
C VAL A 282 -2.03 25.27 14.80
N SER A 283 -2.86 26.30 14.92
CA SER A 283 -3.10 27.32 13.89
C SER A 283 -2.56 28.72 14.20
N SER A 284 -1.82 28.88 15.31
CA SER A 284 -1.27 30.17 15.76
C SER A 284 0.23 30.27 15.50
N SER A 285 0.68 31.36 14.89
CA SER A 285 2.11 31.65 14.71
C SER A 285 2.86 31.73 16.04
N GLY A 286 4.10 31.27 16.09
CA GLY A 286 4.98 31.29 17.26
C GLY A 286 4.81 30.10 18.20
N GLN A 287 3.91 29.19 17.92
CA GLN A 287 3.85 27.90 18.60
C GLN A 287 4.95 26.97 18.05
N PRO A 288 5.45 26.03 18.87
CA PRO A 288 6.37 25.00 18.38
C PRO A 288 5.69 24.14 17.30
N TYR A 289 6.48 23.69 16.33
CA TYR A 289 6.01 22.78 15.27
C TYR A 289 5.49 21.47 15.88
N ASP A 290 4.37 20.99 15.36
CA ASP A 290 3.58 19.86 15.88
C ASP A 290 3.62 18.63 14.96
N ASP A 291 4.56 18.58 14.00
CA ASP A 291 4.72 17.51 12.99
C ASP A 291 3.58 17.45 11.95
N SER A 292 2.68 18.45 11.89
CA SER A 292 1.60 18.56 10.91
C SER A 292 2.05 19.24 9.60
N ASP A 293 1.22 19.17 8.56
CA ASP A 293 1.40 19.84 7.25
C ASP A 293 2.83 19.77 6.71
N GLY A 294 3.41 18.57 6.75
CA GLY A 294 4.80 18.38 6.38
C GLY A 294 5.10 17.02 5.77
N ILE A 295 6.39 16.81 5.51
CA ILE A 295 6.98 15.51 5.19
C ILE A 295 7.91 15.09 6.32
N LEU A 296 7.75 13.87 6.79
CA LEU A 296 8.54 13.29 7.87
C LEU A 296 9.34 12.09 7.38
N GLU A 297 10.62 12.01 7.75
CA GLU A 297 11.43 10.81 7.66
C GLU A 297 11.55 10.18 9.05
N LEU A 298 11.07 8.96 9.17
CA LEU A 298 11.18 8.13 10.37
C LEU A 298 12.17 7.00 10.14
N SER A 299 12.90 6.58 11.18
CA SER A 299 13.69 5.36 11.09
C SER A 299 12.81 4.11 11.03
N SER A 300 13.35 2.92 10.73
CA SER A 300 12.66 1.63 10.80
C SER A 300 12.08 1.30 12.19
N THR A 301 12.50 2.04 13.23
CA THR A 301 11.92 1.96 14.57
C THR A 301 10.93 3.08 14.88
N LEU A 302 10.49 3.81 13.86
CA LEU A 302 9.56 4.93 13.89
C LEU A 302 10.02 6.07 14.81
N ARG A 303 11.30 6.42 14.78
CA ARG A 303 11.83 7.62 15.41
C ARG A 303 12.01 8.71 14.36
N LEU A 304 11.52 9.91 14.61
CA LEU A 304 11.70 11.06 13.72
C LEU A 304 13.21 11.32 13.54
N LYS A 305 13.65 11.36 12.29
CA LYS A 305 15.03 11.67 11.88
C LYS A 305 15.15 13.10 11.39
N GLN A 306 14.26 13.50 10.51
CA GLN A 306 14.18 14.83 9.95
C GLN A 306 12.76 15.11 9.39
N TYR A 307 12.48 16.37 9.15
CA TYR A 307 11.21 16.83 8.61
C TYR A 307 11.40 18.11 7.78
N PHE A 308 10.42 18.41 6.98
CA PHE A 308 10.18 19.71 6.38
C PHE A 308 8.72 20.09 6.54
N ALA A 309 8.46 21.35 6.84
CA ALA A 309 7.16 21.99 6.73
C ALA A 309 7.30 23.37 6.08
N PRO A 310 6.33 23.84 5.28
CA PRO A 310 6.35 25.19 4.74
C PRO A 310 6.26 26.23 5.85
N THR A 311 6.75 27.46 5.60
CA THR A 311 6.75 28.55 6.59
C THR A 311 5.35 28.93 7.06
N ASN A 312 4.34 28.68 6.25
CA ASN A 312 2.93 28.95 6.52
C ASN A 312 2.14 27.73 7.03
N TRP A 313 2.81 26.72 7.60
CA TRP A 313 2.17 25.48 8.08
C TRP A 313 1.00 25.75 9.05
N THR A 314 1.11 26.78 9.94
CA THR A 314 0.02 27.14 10.85
C THR A 314 -1.20 27.72 10.11
N THR A 315 -1.00 28.37 8.97
CA THR A 315 -2.09 28.83 8.10
C THR A 315 -2.71 27.63 7.40
N ASN A 316 -1.89 26.69 6.91
CA ASN A 316 -2.38 25.47 6.30
C ASN A 316 -3.27 24.68 7.28
N ASN A 317 -2.82 24.49 8.52
CA ASN A 317 -3.63 23.89 9.57
C ASN A 317 -4.98 24.59 9.77
N GLY A 318 -5.02 25.93 9.74
CA GLY A 318 -6.23 26.70 9.92
C GLY A 318 -7.18 26.72 8.72
N GLU A 319 -6.68 26.39 7.53
CA GLU A 319 -7.41 26.45 6.26
C GLU A 319 -7.65 25.06 5.63
N ASP A 320 -7.35 23.98 6.35
CA ASP A 320 -7.47 22.59 5.88
C ASP A 320 -6.68 22.31 4.58
N LEU A 321 -5.43 22.78 4.55
CA LEU A 321 -4.55 22.65 3.37
C LEU A 321 -3.55 21.50 3.52
N ASP A 322 -4.02 20.32 3.92
CA ASP A 322 -3.25 19.10 4.16
C ASP A 322 -2.19 18.78 3.10
N MET A 323 -1.10 18.18 3.55
CA MET A 323 -0.16 17.48 2.66
C MET A 323 -0.65 16.06 2.40
N THR A 324 -1.24 15.84 1.25
CA THR A 324 -2.03 14.63 0.94
C THR A 324 -1.43 13.73 -0.14
N VAL A 325 -0.31 14.12 -0.74
CA VAL A 325 0.44 13.28 -1.69
C VAL A 325 1.47 12.44 -0.93
N ALA A 326 1.55 11.14 -1.22
CA ALA A 326 2.63 10.31 -0.68
C ALA A 326 4.01 10.90 -1.02
N PRO A 327 5.01 10.83 -0.13
CA PRO A 327 6.36 11.31 -0.42
C PRO A 327 6.90 10.77 -1.74
N ILE A 328 7.32 11.63 -2.65
CA ILE A 328 7.94 11.26 -3.92
C ILE A 328 9.44 11.32 -3.75
N LEU A 329 10.11 10.17 -3.68
CA LEU A 329 11.56 10.07 -3.49
C LEU A 329 12.24 9.76 -4.83
N LEU A 330 12.96 10.73 -5.39
CA LEU A 330 13.64 10.59 -6.66
C LEU A 330 15.04 9.96 -6.49
N SER A 331 15.48 9.23 -7.50
CA SER A 331 16.75 8.49 -7.48
C SER A 331 18.00 9.37 -7.38
N ASP A 332 17.88 10.67 -7.65
CA ASP A 332 18.95 11.64 -7.57
C ASP A 332 19.08 12.32 -6.18
N GLY A 333 18.33 11.83 -5.18
CA GLY A 333 18.33 12.33 -3.81
C GLY A 333 17.46 13.58 -3.62
N GLN A 334 16.51 13.83 -4.50
CA GLN A 334 15.48 14.84 -4.30
C GLN A 334 14.20 14.19 -3.78
N ALA A 335 13.36 14.98 -3.09
CA ALA A 335 12.02 14.60 -2.67
C ALA A 335 11.01 15.68 -3.05
N ILE A 336 9.77 15.27 -3.34
CA ILE A 336 8.67 16.21 -3.57
C ILE A 336 7.59 15.98 -2.53
N LEU A 337 7.11 17.10 -1.96
CA LEU A 337 5.95 17.22 -1.08
C LEU A 337 4.88 18.03 -1.81
N ALA A 338 3.64 17.59 -1.79
CA ALA A 338 2.50 18.32 -2.34
C ALA A 338 1.19 17.95 -1.61
N GLY A 339 0.15 18.76 -1.80
CA GLY A 339 -1.15 18.54 -1.18
C GLY A 339 -2.22 19.56 -1.59
N LYS A 340 -3.22 19.76 -0.74
CA LYS A 340 -4.39 20.64 -0.98
C LYS A 340 -4.01 22.10 -1.25
N SER A 341 -2.85 22.57 -0.78
CA SER A 341 -2.35 23.91 -1.10
C SER A 341 -2.04 24.12 -2.60
N ARG A 342 -2.00 23.05 -3.40
CA ARG A 342 -1.67 23.04 -4.83
C ARG A 342 -0.28 23.58 -5.13
N ILE A 343 0.62 23.44 -4.16
CA ILE A 343 2.04 23.78 -4.23
C ILE A 343 2.85 22.48 -4.14
N ALA A 344 3.81 22.28 -5.04
CA ALA A 344 4.84 21.27 -4.89
C ALA A 344 6.12 21.89 -4.34
N TYR A 345 6.71 21.26 -3.35
CA TYR A 345 7.99 21.63 -2.73
C TYR A 345 9.04 20.60 -3.11
N LEU A 346 10.13 21.06 -3.72
CA LEU A 346 11.28 20.24 -4.08
C LEU A 346 12.34 20.36 -2.99
N LEU A 347 12.68 19.23 -2.39
CA LEU A 347 13.52 19.10 -1.21
C LEU A 347 14.71 18.20 -1.50
N ARG A 348 15.68 18.11 -0.58
CA ARG A 348 16.75 17.11 -0.61
C ARG A 348 16.54 16.06 0.46
N THR A 349 16.54 14.77 0.09
CA THR A 349 16.37 13.66 1.04
C THR A 349 17.46 13.60 2.10
N SER A 350 18.68 14.07 1.78
CA SER A 350 19.80 14.12 2.73
C SER A 350 19.66 15.21 3.80
N HIS A 351 18.80 16.22 3.57
CA HIS A 351 18.57 17.33 4.50
C HIS A 351 17.25 18.03 4.16
N LEU A 352 16.20 17.70 4.89
CA LEU A 352 14.86 18.28 4.67
C LEU A 352 14.76 19.74 5.14
N GLY A 353 15.60 20.17 6.08
CA GLY A 353 15.78 21.57 6.43
C GLY A 353 14.88 22.13 7.52
N GLY A 354 13.88 21.41 8.00
CA GLY A 354 12.90 21.89 8.99
C GLY A 354 11.90 22.87 8.39
N ILE A 355 11.52 23.90 9.12
CA ILE A 355 10.49 24.85 8.67
C ILE A 355 11.05 25.81 7.61
N GLY A 356 10.52 25.74 6.39
CA GLY A 356 10.78 26.71 5.29
C GLY A 356 12.21 26.80 4.81
N ASN A 357 13.05 25.78 5.02
CA ASN A 357 14.45 25.82 4.65
C ASN A 357 14.78 24.82 3.53
N GLY A 358 15.55 25.27 2.53
CA GLY A 358 16.13 24.42 1.50
C GLY A 358 15.15 23.99 0.41
N GLU A 359 14.03 24.68 0.26
CA GLU A 359 12.99 24.39 -0.72
C GLU A 359 13.12 25.18 -2.02
N THR A 360 12.72 24.56 -3.10
CA THR A 360 12.25 25.22 -4.32
C THR A 360 10.79 24.85 -4.48
N ASN A 361 9.90 25.77 -4.76
CA ASN A 361 8.48 25.48 -4.88
C ASN A 361 7.87 25.96 -6.19
N LEU A 362 6.74 25.35 -6.55
CA LEU A 362 5.93 25.70 -7.70
C LEU A 362 4.45 25.62 -7.32
N GLY A 363 3.75 26.73 -7.35
CA GLY A 363 2.34 26.83 -7.06
C GLY A 363 1.45 26.87 -8.30
N GLY A 364 0.13 26.82 -8.08
CA GLY A 364 -0.86 26.89 -9.14
C GLY A 364 -0.86 25.68 -10.08
N LEU A 365 -0.49 24.52 -9.55
CA LEU A 365 -0.35 23.28 -10.33
C LEU A 365 -1.70 22.71 -10.78
N CYS A 366 -2.73 22.89 -9.98
CA CYS A 366 -4.03 22.25 -10.15
C CYS A 366 -5.15 23.25 -9.86
N ASP A 367 -6.32 23.02 -10.48
CA ASP A 367 -7.54 23.79 -10.15
C ASP A 367 -8.23 23.23 -8.90
N GLN A 368 -7.95 21.97 -8.54
CA GLN A 368 -8.46 21.26 -7.37
C GLN A 368 -7.30 20.68 -6.57
N ASP A 369 -7.61 19.98 -5.49
CA ASP A 369 -6.63 19.35 -4.59
C ASP A 369 -5.74 18.33 -5.31
N ILE A 370 -4.58 18.09 -4.73
CA ILE A 370 -3.63 17.06 -5.16
C ILE A 370 -3.63 15.97 -4.11
N ASP A 371 -4.12 14.76 -4.45
CA ASP A 371 -4.35 13.69 -3.46
C ASP A 371 -3.92 12.32 -3.97
N GLY A 372 -3.15 11.59 -3.15
CA GLY A 372 -2.81 10.20 -3.39
C GLY A 372 -1.39 9.96 -3.89
N GLY A 373 -1.15 8.82 -4.54
CA GLY A 373 0.14 8.48 -5.10
C GLY A 373 0.41 9.15 -6.43
N ALA A 374 1.64 9.58 -6.67
CA ALA A 374 2.10 10.03 -7.98
C ALA A 374 2.72 8.88 -8.78
N ALA A 375 2.76 8.98 -10.12
CA ALA A 375 3.65 8.16 -10.91
C ALA A 375 4.91 8.94 -11.25
N PHE A 376 6.10 8.32 -11.14
CA PHE A 376 7.34 9.03 -11.46
C PHE A 376 8.47 8.11 -11.91
N GLU A 377 9.21 8.58 -12.91
CA GLU A 377 10.37 7.88 -13.46
C GLU A 377 11.45 8.90 -13.85
N GLY A 378 12.68 8.66 -13.41
CA GLY A 378 13.78 9.60 -13.60
C GLY A 378 13.48 10.96 -13.00
N SER A 379 13.42 11.99 -13.85
CA SER A 379 13.11 13.38 -13.47
C SER A 379 11.70 13.83 -13.86
N THR A 380 10.85 12.91 -14.29
CA THR A 380 9.45 13.23 -14.68
C THR A 380 8.51 12.72 -13.61
N VAL A 381 7.59 13.56 -13.16
CA VAL A 381 6.59 13.24 -12.13
C VAL A 381 5.19 13.58 -12.65
N TYR A 382 4.25 12.66 -12.47
CA TYR A 382 2.83 12.85 -12.79
C TYR A 382 2.06 12.94 -11.47
N LEU A 383 1.65 14.15 -11.10
CA LEU A 383 0.92 14.41 -9.85
C LEU A 383 -0.57 14.09 -9.98
N PRO A 384 -1.20 13.56 -8.91
CA PRO A 384 -2.61 13.17 -8.87
C PRO A 384 -3.54 14.35 -8.57
N CYS A 385 -3.59 15.35 -9.45
CA CYS A 385 -4.58 16.42 -9.30
C CYS A 385 -6.00 15.88 -9.54
N LEU A 386 -6.96 16.22 -8.70
CA LEU A 386 -8.37 15.85 -8.88
C LEU A 386 -8.97 16.48 -10.14
N SER A 387 -8.44 17.61 -10.59
CA SER A 387 -8.78 18.22 -11.89
C SER A 387 -8.16 17.51 -13.10
N GLY A 388 -7.30 16.50 -12.87
CA GLY A 388 -6.60 15.69 -13.87
C GLY A 388 -5.08 15.71 -13.68
N PRO A 389 -4.38 14.61 -14.02
CA PRO A 389 -2.93 14.52 -13.84
C PRO A 389 -2.17 15.69 -14.44
N VAL A 390 -1.14 16.12 -13.71
CA VAL A 390 -0.20 17.16 -14.11
C VAL A 390 1.20 16.58 -14.22
N ALA A 391 1.90 16.81 -15.34
CA ALA A 391 3.28 16.41 -15.49
C ALA A 391 4.24 17.52 -15.06
N LEU A 392 5.20 17.17 -14.22
CA LEU A 392 6.31 18.00 -13.81
C LEU A 392 7.63 17.44 -14.36
N GLN A 393 8.51 18.35 -14.77
CA GLN A 393 9.92 18.07 -14.99
C GLN A 393 10.73 18.62 -13.83
N VAL A 394 11.57 17.79 -13.23
CA VAL A 394 12.43 18.14 -12.11
C VAL A 394 13.86 18.38 -12.60
N GLY A 395 14.42 19.52 -12.25
CA GLY A 395 15.81 19.86 -12.52
C GLY A 395 16.67 19.69 -11.25
N THR A 396 17.94 19.34 -11.44
CA THR A 396 18.87 19.05 -10.33
C THR A 396 19.89 20.16 -10.09
N SER A 397 20.30 20.88 -11.12
CA SER A 397 21.36 21.90 -11.05
C SER A 397 21.10 23.08 -11.99
N PRO A 398 20.52 24.19 -11.50
CA PRO A 398 19.97 24.35 -10.15
C PRO A 398 18.69 23.51 -9.94
N PRO A 399 18.30 23.20 -8.68
CA PRO A 399 17.02 22.58 -8.39
C PRO A 399 15.87 23.40 -8.95
N SER A 400 14.95 22.75 -9.67
CA SER A 400 13.81 23.44 -10.30
C SER A 400 12.64 22.50 -10.54
N LEU A 401 11.43 23.05 -10.55
CA LEU A 401 10.20 22.38 -10.93
C LEU A 401 9.57 23.14 -12.11
N HIS A 402 9.20 22.41 -13.16
CA HIS A 402 8.53 22.97 -14.33
C HIS A 402 7.31 22.12 -14.67
N MET A 403 6.14 22.77 -14.76
CA MET A 403 4.94 22.12 -15.28
C MET A 403 5.08 21.95 -16.80
N VAL A 404 4.99 20.73 -17.28
CA VAL A 404 5.06 20.38 -18.70
C VAL A 404 3.67 20.46 -19.34
N TRP A 405 2.68 19.87 -18.67
CA TRP A 405 1.28 19.89 -19.09
C TRP A 405 0.33 19.62 -17.93
N SER A 406 -0.93 20.02 -18.09
CA SER A 406 -2.07 19.64 -17.25
C SER A 406 -3.14 19.04 -18.16
N SER A 407 -3.73 17.92 -17.78
CA SER A 407 -4.68 17.19 -18.62
C SER A 407 -6.11 17.75 -18.58
N GLY A 408 -6.54 18.29 -17.42
CA GLY A 408 -7.88 18.87 -17.25
C GLY A 408 -9.06 17.89 -17.36
N ILE A 409 -8.82 16.58 -17.20
CA ILE A 409 -9.87 15.54 -17.42
C ILE A 409 -10.51 14.98 -16.14
N GLY A 410 -10.09 15.43 -14.97
CA GLY A 410 -10.43 14.81 -13.70
C GLY A 410 -9.84 13.41 -13.57
N GLY A 411 -9.21 13.09 -12.44
CA GLY A 411 -8.58 11.78 -12.26
C GLY A 411 -8.04 11.54 -10.85
N GLY A 412 -7.85 10.28 -10.53
CA GLY A 412 -7.16 9.82 -9.32
C GLY A 412 -5.67 9.57 -9.55
N PRO A 413 -5.01 8.85 -8.62
CA PRO A 413 -3.61 8.51 -8.70
C PRO A 413 -3.21 7.87 -10.03
N PRO A 414 -2.20 8.42 -10.74
CA PRO A 414 -1.80 7.93 -12.05
C PRO A 414 -0.81 6.76 -11.97
N LEU A 415 -0.78 5.92 -13.01
CA LEU A 415 0.30 4.97 -13.28
C LEU A 415 0.98 5.29 -14.60
N LEU A 416 2.28 5.02 -14.70
CA LEU A 416 3.04 5.03 -15.95
C LEU A 416 3.30 3.57 -16.40
N VAL A 417 2.57 3.13 -17.41
CA VAL A 417 2.64 1.75 -17.92
C VAL A 417 2.45 1.75 -19.43
N ALA A 418 3.22 0.95 -20.14
CA ALA A 418 3.09 0.78 -21.61
C ALA A 418 3.13 2.14 -22.34
N ASP A 419 4.09 2.98 -22.00
CA ASP A 419 4.27 4.34 -22.56
C ASP A 419 3.01 5.20 -22.49
N ARG A 420 2.22 5.08 -21.42
CA ARG A 420 1.01 5.87 -21.16
C ARG A 420 0.89 6.20 -19.68
N VAL A 421 0.34 7.38 -19.42
CA VAL A 421 -0.12 7.76 -18.07
C VAL A 421 -1.59 7.36 -17.95
N TRP A 422 -1.88 6.47 -17.03
CA TRP A 422 -3.22 5.95 -16.80
C TRP A 422 -3.80 6.55 -15.53
N THR A 423 -5.04 7.00 -15.59
CA THR A 423 -5.78 7.52 -14.44
C THR A 423 -7.26 7.15 -14.54
N ILE A 424 -7.95 7.16 -13.40
CA ILE A 424 -9.38 6.86 -13.31
C ILE A 424 -10.09 8.10 -12.80
N GLY A 425 -11.01 8.65 -13.59
CA GLY A 425 -11.85 9.78 -13.16
C GLY A 425 -12.98 9.32 -12.22
N GLN A 426 -13.43 10.22 -11.36
CA GLN A 426 -14.61 10.01 -10.49
C GLN A 426 -15.88 9.68 -11.27
N ASN A 427 -15.94 10.10 -12.54
CA ASN A 427 -17.02 9.77 -13.47
C ASN A 427 -17.04 8.31 -13.95
N GLY A 428 -16.12 7.47 -13.45
CA GLY A 428 -15.99 6.07 -13.83
C GLY A 428 -15.38 5.83 -15.19
N VAL A 429 -14.65 6.80 -15.73
CA VAL A 429 -13.90 6.66 -16.98
C VAL A 429 -12.42 6.48 -16.66
N VAL A 430 -11.83 5.42 -17.20
CA VAL A 430 -10.38 5.23 -17.22
C VAL A 430 -9.80 5.89 -18.46
N TYR A 431 -8.73 6.64 -18.30
CA TYR A 431 -8.05 7.38 -19.36
C TYR A 431 -6.60 6.92 -19.50
N GLY A 432 -6.15 6.73 -20.75
CA GLY A 432 -4.75 6.58 -21.11
C GLY A 432 -4.26 7.81 -21.83
N LEU A 433 -3.28 8.49 -21.27
CA LEU A 433 -2.77 9.77 -21.76
C LEU A 433 -1.41 9.60 -22.42
N ASN A 434 -1.11 10.46 -23.38
CA ASN A 434 0.22 10.60 -23.93
C ASN A 434 1.13 11.26 -22.86
N PRO A 435 2.24 10.63 -22.44
CA PRO A 435 3.09 11.15 -21.36
C PRO A 435 3.79 12.46 -21.70
N ALA A 436 3.98 12.79 -22.98
CA ALA A 436 4.63 14.03 -23.40
C ALA A 436 3.67 15.22 -23.50
N SER A 437 2.35 14.98 -23.64
CA SER A 437 1.39 16.08 -23.91
C SER A 437 0.15 16.10 -23.03
N GLY A 438 -0.10 15.04 -22.23
CA GLY A 438 -1.31 14.90 -21.44
C GLY A 438 -2.59 14.64 -22.23
N GLN A 439 -2.50 14.52 -23.58
CA GLN A 439 -3.67 14.28 -24.42
C GLN A 439 -4.22 12.86 -24.22
N VAL A 440 -5.54 12.75 -24.17
CA VAL A 440 -6.24 11.46 -24.10
C VAL A 440 -6.01 10.67 -25.39
N VAL A 441 -5.45 9.47 -25.28
CA VAL A 441 -5.22 8.52 -26.38
C VAL A 441 -6.25 7.40 -26.37
N GLN A 442 -6.62 6.94 -25.17
CA GLN A 442 -7.62 5.91 -24.96
C GLN A 442 -8.51 6.27 -23.77
N GLN A 443 -9.76 5.84 -23.82
CA GLN A 443 -10.67 5.94 -22.68
C GLN A 443 -11.72 4.83 -22.71
N ALA A 444 -12.21 4.42 -21.54
CA ALA A 444 -13.32 3.48 -21.42
C ALA A 444 -14.11 3.76 -20.14
N ASN A 445 -15.43 3.65 -20.22
CA ASN A 445 -16.28 3.68 -19.03
C ASN A 445 -16.28 2.30 -18.38
N VAL A 446 -16.01 2.25 -17.08
CA VAL A 446 -15.93 1.02 -16.27
C VAL A 446 -17.02 0.93 -15.20
N GLY A 447 -17.82 1.99 -15.02
CA GLY A 447 -18.89 2.07 -14.05
C GLY A 447 -18.59 3.05 -12.91
N GLN A 448 -19.35 2.97 -11.84
CA GLN A 448 -19.20 3.89 -10.69
C GLN A 448 -17.94 3.57 -9.87
N MET A 449 -17.36 4.59 -9.27
CA MET A 449 -16.25 4.50 -8.33
C MET A 449 -16.77 4.59 -6.89
N ALA A 450 -16.03 3.98 -5.96
CA ALA A 450 -16.33 4.06 -4.53
C ALA A 450 -15.82 5.37 -3.91
N ASN A 451 -14.68 5.87 -4.37
CA ASN A 451 -13.96 7.00 -3.78
C ASN A 451 -13.44 7.99 -4.82
N HIS A 452 -12.79 9.06 -4.35
CA HIS A 452 -12.17 10.10 -5.17
C HIS A 452 -10.78 9.71 -5.70
N PHE A 453 -10.16 8.66 -5.15
CA PHE A 453 -8.79 8.26 -5.40
C PHE A 453 -8.68 6.83 -5.96
N PRO A 454 -9.54 6.44 -6.94
CA PRO A 454 -9.47 5.09 -7.47
C PRO A 454 -8.13 4.91 -8.19
N THR A 455 -7.41 3.87 -7.79
CA THR A 455 -6.05 3.60 -8.26
C THR A 455 -6.03 2.32 -9.09
N PRO A 456 -5.60 2.36 -10.37
CA PRO A 456 -5.46 1.17 -11.18
C PRO A 456 -4.20 0.38 -10.78
N SER A 457 -4.11 -0.88 -11.20
CA SER A 457 -2.92 -1.72 -11.04
C SER A 457 -2.66 -2.58 -12.28
N VAL A 458 -1.50 -3.24 -12.30
CA VAL A 458 -1.12 -4.15 -13.39
C VAL A 458 -0.54 -5.45 -12.86
N GLY A 459 -0.69 -6.54 -13.60
CA GLY A 459 -0.05 -7.81 -13.29
C GLY A 459 -0.67 -8.96 -14.09
N ASP A 460 0.05 -10.04 -14.24
CA ASP A 460 -0.37 -11.25 -14.99
C ASP A 460 -0.98 -10.93 -16.38
N GLY A 461 -0.38 -9.98 -17.11
CA GLY A 461 -0.85 -9.58 -18.44
C GLY A 461 -2.12 -8.72 -18.43
N LEU A 462 -2.54 -8.21 -17.29
CA LEU A 462 -3.76 -7.43 -17.08
C LEU A 462 -3.47 -6.00 -16.64
N PHE A 463 -4.36 -5.10 -17.04
CA PHE A 463 -4.55 -3.78 -16.46
C PHE A 463 -5.89 -3.80 -15.69
N LEU A 464 -5.84 -3.53 -14.40
CA LEU A 464 -6.95 -3.70 -13.46
C LEU A 464 -7.48 -2.34 -13.00
N VAL A 465 -8.79 -2.19 -13.01
CA VAL A 465 -9.47 -0.95 -12.61
C VAL A 465 -10.49 -1.30 -11.54
N PRO A 466 -10.33 -0.81 -10.30
CA PRO A 466 -11.35 -0.97 -9.27
C PRO A 466 -12.61 -0.19 -9.67
N THR A 467 -13.76 -0.71 -9.27
CA THR A 467 -15.07 -0.04 -9.38
C THR A 467 -15.73 0.00 -8.02
N ALA A 468 -16.89 0.63 -7.89
CA ALA A 468 -17.58 0.74 -6.60
C ALA A 468 -17.71 -0.60 -5.85
N THR A 469 -17.97 -1.70 -6.57
CA THR A 469 -18.19 -3.02 -5.96
C THR A 469 -17.51 -4.16 -6.72
N GLY A 470 -16.36 -3.90 -7.36
CA GLY A 470 -15.68 -4.95 -8.10
C GLY A 470 -14.43 -4.47 -8.84
N VAL A 471 -14.01 -5.25 -9.81
CA VAL A 471 -12.84 -4.98 -10.66
C VAL A 471 -13.17 -5.23 -12.11
N VAL A 472 -12.72 -4.35 -12.98
CA VAL A 472 -12.70 -4.55 -14.44
C VAL A 472 -11.26 -4.75 -14.89
N ALA A 473 -11.02 -5.81 -15.65
CA ALA A 473 -9.71 -6.10 -16.22
C ALA A 473 -9.69 -5.89 -17.73
N PHE A 474 -8.58 -5.34 -18.22
CA PHE A 474 -8.28 -5.20 -19.63
C PHE A 474 -7.03 -6.00 -19.99
N HIS A 475 -6.97 -6.52 -21.22
CA HIS A 475 -5.79 -7.22 -21.68
C HIS A 475 -4.65 -6.23 -21.96
N GLY A 476 -3.48 -6.57 -21.43
CA GLY A 476 -2.20 -6.04 -21.83
C GLY A 476 -1.43 -7.06 -22.68
N THR A 477 -0.41 -6.58 -23.37
CA THR A 477 0.61 -7.43 -24.00
C THR A 477 1.84 -7.40 -23.12
N ALA A 478 2.35 -8.54 -22.70
CA ALA A 478 3.60 -8.61 -21.95
C ALA A 478 4.76 -7.99 -22.75
N SER A 479 5.71 -7.38 -22.03
CA SER A 479 6.92 -6.79 -22.60
C SER A 479 7.91 -7.82 -23.09
#